data_7ff6e998001764869bee04f6f207ad58
#
_entry.id   7ff6e998001764869bee04f6f207ad58
#
_cell.length_a   1.000
_cell.length_b   1.000
_cell.length_c   1.000
_cell.angle_alpha   90.00
_cell.angle_beta   90.00
_cell.angle_gamma   90.00
#
_symmetry.space_group_name_H-M   'P 1'
#
loop_
_entity.id
_entity.type
_entity.pdbx_description
1 polymer ?
#
loop_
_entity_poly.entity_id
_entity_poly.type
_entity_poly.pdbx_seq_one_letter_code
_entity_poly.pdbx_strand_id
1 'polypeptide(L)'
;MTASRPSIATPTDARPAAMSVPAPHMNLIAKLLPLQNVMLDLEVASKKRVFEQVGLLFENNHQIARSQVFDSLFAREKLGSTGLGRGIAIPHGRVKGLKDALGALVRMKQPIQFDAPDGQPVGLIFVLLVPDRATDVHLQILSELAQMFSDKAFRGRLLAAPSAPELHQLITQWQPHASGQHSPVI
;
A
#
# COMPACT_ATOMS: atom_id res chain seq x y z
N MET A 1 56.79 55.53 20.61
CA MET A 1 55.35 55.84 20.65
C MET A 1 54.64 54.81 19.72
N THR A 2 54.23 53.74 20.29
CA THR A 2 53.58 52.59 19.58
C THR A 2 52.09 52.59 19.87
N ALA A 3 51.28 52.83 18.85
CA ALA A 3 49.83 52.79 18.96
C ALA A 3 49.36 51.38 18.66
N SER A 4 48.81 50.75 19.67
CA SER A 4 48.13 49.46 19.57
C SER A 4 46.75 49.67 18.96
N ARG A 5 46.41 48.90 17.88
CA ARG A 5 45.07 48.80 17.31
C ARG A 5 44.30 47.74 18.04
N PRO A 6 43.04 47.97 18.39
CA PRO A 6 42.16 46.88 18.93
C PRO A 6 41.69 45.97 17.80
N SER A 7 41.80 44.67 18.04
CA SER A 7 41.28 43.60 17.18
C SER A 7 39.77 43.57 17.27
N ILE A 8 39.08 43.72 16.14
CA ILE A 8 37.63 43.58 16.05
C ILE A 8 37.34 42.08 15.86
N ALA A 9 36.73 41.51 16.86
CA ALA A 9 36.19 40.15 16.77
C ALA A 9 34.99 40.14 15.83
N THR A 10 35.04 39.32 14.79
CA THR A 10 33.92 39.03 13.91
C THR A 10 32.88 38.18 14.63
N PRO A 11 31.58 38.50 14.54
CA PRO A 11 30.57 37.64 15.09
C PRO A 11 30.48 36.36 14.29
N THR A 12 30.60 35.25 14.97
CA THR A 12 30.36 33.91 14.43
C THR A 12 28.89 33.80 14.04
N ASP A 13 28.64 33.68 12.75
CA ASP A 13 27.35 33.41 12.18
C ASP A 13 26.91 31.96 12.58
N ALA A 14 26.21 31.87 13.67
CA ALA A 14 25.60 30.61 14.10
C ALA A 14 24.37 30.38 13.21
N ARG A 15 24.56 29.65 12.12
CA ARG A 15 23.45 29.08 11.38
C ARG A 15 22.63 28.18 12.33
N PRO A 16 21.30 28.38 12.45
CA PRO A 16 20.50 27.45 13.17
C PRO A 16 20.62 26.08 12.49
N ALA A 17 20.96 25.07 13.25
CA ALA A 17 20.95 23.68 12.80
C ALA A 17 19.59 23.39 12.18
N ALA A 18 19.57 23.14 10.88
CA ALA A 18 18.37 22.69 10.20
C ALA A 18 17.93 21.41 10.92
N MET A 19 16.78 21.49 11.61
CA MET A 19 16.13 20.32 12.16
C MET A 19 15.84 19.41 10.96
N SER A 20 16.63 18.35 10.81
CA SER A 20 16.36 17.35 9.80
C SER A 20 15.03 16.70 10.17
N VAL A 21 14.00 17.00 9.39
CA VAL A 21 12.76 16.27 9.43
C VAL A 21 13.12 14.82 9.10
N PRO A 22 12.86 13.86 9.98
CA PRO A 22 13.17 12.47 9.67
C PRO A 22 12.44 12.08 8.37
N ALA A 23 13.16 11.41 7.48
CA ALA A 23 12.56 10.90 6.24
C ALA A 23 11.33 10.07 6.58
N PRO A 24 10.23 10.19 5.81
CA PRO A 24 9.04 9.42 6.07
C PRO A 24 9.38 7.92 6.05
N HIS A 25 8.96 7.23 7.09
CA HIS A 25 9.18 5.79 7.23
C HIS A 25 8.35 5.07 6.16
N MET A 26 9.03 4.38 5.27
CA MET A 26 8.40 3.57 4.23
C MET A 26 8.29 2.12 4.70
N ASN A 27 7.12 1.52 4.56
CA ASN A 27 6.86 0.13 4.93
C ASN A 27 7.18 -0.85 3.78
N LEU A 28 6.94 -2.15 3.98
CA LEU A 28 7.16 -3.17 2.95
C LEU A 28 6.35 -2.92 1.69
N ILE A 29 5.15 -2.36 1.84
CA ILE A 29 4.24 -2.11 0.72
C ILE A 29 4.81 -1.04 -0.23
N ALA A 30 5.56 -0.09 0.29
CA ALA A 30 6.18 0.97 -0.51
C ALA A 30 7.08 0.43 -1.63
N LYS A 31 7.76 -0.69 -1.39
CA LYS A 31 8.67 -1.28 -2.37
C LYS A 31 7.94 -1.96 -3.53
N LEU A 32 6.72 -2.39 -3.32
CA LEU A 32 5.99 -3.21 -4.28
C LEU A 32 4.78 -2.51 -4.90
N LEU A 33 4.39 -1.33 -4.40
CA LEU A 33 3.26 -0.56 -4.90
C LEU A 33 3.71 0.77 -5.50
N PRO A 34 4.02 0.85 -6.79
CA PRO A 34 4.25 2.12 -7.46
C PRO A 34 2.93 2.90 -7.61
N LEU A 35 3.03 4.23 -7.64
CA LEU A 35 1.85 5.10 -7.76
C LEU A 35 0.99 4.78 -9.00
N GLN A 36 1.62 4.42 -10.10
CA GLN A 36 0.91 4.05 -11.34
C GLN A 36 0.02 2.82 -11.22
N ASN A 37 0.20 2.02 -10.15
CA ASN A 37 -0.61 0.83 -9.88
C ASN A 37 -1.78 1.11 -8.90
N VAL A 38 -2.08 2.37 -8.63
CA VAL A 38 -3.24 2.78 -7.83
C VAL A 38 -4.38 3.20 -8.77
N MET A 39 -5.51 2.51 -8.68
CA MET A 39 -6.71 2.78 -9.45
C MET A 39 -7.82 3.32 -8.54
N LEU A 40 -8.39 4.45 -8.90
CA LEU A 40 -9.54 5.02 -8.20
C LEU A 40 -10.82 4.88 -9.01
N ASP A 41 -11.92 4.71 -8.30
CA ASP A 41 -13.27 4.76 -8.83
C ASP A 41 -13.49 3.79 -10.00
N LEU A 42 -12.95 2.59 -9.87
CA LEU A 42 -13.18 1.54 -10.85
C LEU A 42 -14.66 1.13 -10.88
N GLU A 43 -15.26 1.22 -12.05
CA GLU A 43 -16.65 0.85 -12.30
C GLU A 43 -16.72 -0.51 -13.00
N VAL A 44 -16.79 -1.57 -12.22
CA VAL A 44 -17.07 -2.91 -12.72
C VAL A 44 -17.97 -3.63 -11.71
N ALA A 45 -18.74 -4.59 -12.18
CA ALA A 45 -19.79 -5.22 -11.38
C ALA A 45 -19.41 -6.60 -10.80
N SER A 46 -18.24 -7.13 -11.12
CA SER A 46 -17.86 -8.47 -10.71
C SER A 46 -16.36 -8.60 -10.41
N LYS A 47 -16.04 -9.55 -9.54
CA LYS A 47 -14.70 -10.01 -9.23
C LYS A 47 -13.89 -10.32 -10.49
N LYS A 48 -14.49 -11.05 -11.43
CA LYS A 48 -13.87 -11.39 -12.70
C LYS A 48 -13.44 -10.15 -13.49
N ARG A 49 -14.31 -9.14 -13.55
CA ARG A 49 -14.01 -7.88 -14.25
C ARG A 49 -12.90 -7.09 -13.56
N VAL A 50 -12.84 -7.12 -12.24
CA VAL A 50 -11.70 -6.54 -11.51
C VAL A 50 -10.40 -7.21 -11.93
N PHE A 51 -10.35 -8.53 -12.00
CA PHE A 51 -9.14 -9.25 -12.39
C PHE A 51 -8.73 -8.98 -13.84
N GLU A 52 -9.69 -8.79 -14.75
CA GLU A 52 -9.42 -8.38 -16.13
C GLU A 52 -8.78 -6.98 -16.18
N GLN A 53 -9.33 -6.01 -15.44
CA GLN A 53 -8.80 -4.65 -15.38
C GLN A 53 -7.41 -4.58 -14.73
N VAL A 54 -7.20 -5.33 -13.68
CA VAL A 54 -5.90 -5.44 -13.03
C VAL A 54 -4.88 -6.12 -13.95
N GLY A 55 -5.29 -7.13 -14.70
CA GLY A 55 -4.44 -7.76 -15.72
C GLY A 55 -3.97 -6.76 -16.77
N LEU A 56 -4.86 -5.90 -17.25
CA LEU A 56 -4.52 -4.81 -18.16
C LEU A 56 -3.52 -3.82 -17.55
N LEU A 57 -3.73 -3.45 -16.31
CA LEU A 57 -2.83 -2.53 -15.59
C LEU A 57 -1.41 -3.09 -15.53
N PHE A 58 -1.26 -4.34 -15.12
CA PHE A 58 0.07 -4.98 -15.03
C PHE A 58 0.71 -5.19 -16.40
N GLU A 59 -0.07 -5.48 -17.43
CA GLU A 59 0.45 -5.57 -18.79
C GLU A 59 0.95 -4.21 -19.29
N ASN A 60 0.20 -3.16 -19.10
CA ASN A 60 0.55 -1.82 -19.56
C ASN A 60 1.73 -1.22 -18.77
N ASN A 61 1.79 -1.44 -17.46
CA ASN A 61 2.79 -0.81 -16.60
C ASN A 61 4.04 -1.66 -16.39
N HIS A 62 3.94 -2.98 -16.50
CA HIS A 62 5.02 -3.91 -16.12
C HIS A 62 5.31 -4.99 -17.16
N GLN A 63 4.65 -4.99 -18.30
CA GLN A 63 4.83 -5.95 -19.40
C GLN A 63 4.61 -7.41 -18.95
N ILE A 64 3.71 -7.62 -18.03
CA ILE A 64 3.25 -8.96 -17.61
C ILE A 64 2.00 -9.28 -18.41
N ALA A 65 1.95 -10.42 -19.08
CA ALA A 65 0.79 -10.80 -19.88
C ALA A 65 -0.50 -10.79 -19.05
N ARG A 66 -1.52 -10.07 -19.51
CA ARG A 66 -2.80 -9.95 -18.80
C ARG A 66 -3.45 -11.29 -18.49
N SER A 67 -3.33 -12.26 -19.40
CA SER A 67 -3.86 -13.61 -19.22
C SER A 67 -3.15 -14.34 -18.07
N GLN A 68 -1.84 -14.15 -17.93
CA GLN A 68 -1.07 -14.75 -16.85
C GLN A 68 -1.48 -14.20 -15.48
N VAL A 69 -1.70 -12.90 -15.40
CA VAL A 69 -2.19 -12.24 -14.18
C VAL A 69 -3.60 -12.74 -13.84
N PHE A 70 -4.50 -12.69 -14.81
CA PHE A 70 -5.88 -13.12 -14.63
C PHE A 70 -5.97 -14.57 -14.17
N ASP A 71 -5.29 -15.47 -14.86
CA ASP A 71 -5.33 -16.90 -14.55
C ASP A 71 -4.77 -17.21 -13.16
N SER A 72 -3.69 -16.54 -12.78
CA SER A 72 -3.09 -16.68 -11.45
C SER A 72 -4.04 -16.24 -10.33
N LEU A 73 -4.63 -15.06 -10.46
CA LEU A 73 -5.58 -14.53 -9.48
C LEU A 73 -6.85 -15.37 -9.40
N PHE A 74 -7.38 -15.76 -10.54
CA PHE A 74 -8.61 -16.54 -10.62
C PHE A 74 -8.44 -17.96 -10.05
N ALA A 75 -7.31 -18.61 -10.34
CA ALA A 75 -6.98 -19.92 -9.79
C ALA A 75 -6.94 -19.90 -8.24
N ARG A 76 -6.34 -18.85 -7.66
CA ARG A 76 -6.31 -18.69 -6.20
C ARG A 76 -7.71 -18.42 -5.64
N GLU A 77 -8.48 -17.56 -6.26
CA GLU A 77 -9.81 -17.17 -5.80
C GLU A 77 -10.81 -18.34 -5.82
N LYS A 78 -10.66 -19.27 -6.76
CA LYS A 78 -11.46 -20.50 -6.82
C LYS A 78 -11.26 -21.40 -5.60
N LEU A 79 -10.12 -21.34 -4.95
CA LEU A 79 -9.84 -22.15 -3.74
C LEU A 79 -10.55 -21.60 -2.51
N GLY A 80 -11.00 -20.36 -2.55
CA GLY A 80 -11.69 -19.68 -1.48
C GLY A 80 -11.51 -18.17 -1.62
N SER A 81 -12.49 -17.40 -1.18
CA SER A 81 -12.46 -15.94 -1.26
C SER A 81 -11.25 -15.35 -0.54
N THR A 82 -10.61 -14.39 -1.18
CA THR A 82 -9.54 -13.56 -0.58
C THR A 82 -10.09 -12.32 0.13
N GLY A 83 -11.40 -12.21 0.27
CA GLY A 83 -12.02 -11.20 1.10
C GLY A 83 -11.63 -11.35 2.57
N LEU A 84 -11.23 -10.24 3.20
CA LEU A 84 -10.90 -10.20 4.63
C LEU A 84 -12.11 -9.89 5.50
N GLY A 85 -13.22 -9.52 4.90
CA GLY A 85 -14.31 -8.84 5.58
C GLY A 85 -14.10 -7.32 5.65
N ARG A 86 -15.11 -6.62 6.15
CA ARG A 86 -15.07 -5.16 6.35
C ARG A 86 -14.82 -4.36 5.07
N GLY A 87 -15.22 -4.90 3.92
CA GLY A 87 -15.10 -4.24 2.63
C GLY A 87 -13.73 -4.32 1.97
N ILE A 88 -12.84 -5.19 2.46
CA ILE A 88 -11.46 -5.36 1.97
C ILE A 88 -11.26 -6.75 1.36
N ALA A 89 -10.52 -6.83 0.26
CA ALA A 89 -10.02 -8.08 -0.29
C ALA A 89 -8.55 -7.97 -0.66
N ILE A 90 -7.84 -9.10 -0.57
CA ILE A 90 -6.43 -9.22 -0.97
C ILE A 90 -6.26 -10.38 -1.95
N PRO A 91 -6.73 -10.24 -3.20
CA PRO A 91 -6.43 -11.22 -4.23
C PRO A 91 -4.92 -11.31 -4.45
N HIS A 92 -4.43 -12.53 -4.53
CA HIS A 92 -3.00 -12.74 -4.75
C HIS A 92 -2.76 -13.99 -5.57
N GLY A 93 -1.63 -14.01 -6.24
CA GLY A 93 -1.25 -15.12 -7.09
C GLY A 93 0.23 -15.15 -7.38
N ARG A 94 0.71 -16.32 -7.82
CA ARG A 94 2.07 -16.54 -8.24
C ARG A 94 2.19 -16.31 -9.74
N VAL A 95 3.22 -15.57 -10.12
CA VAL A 95 3.50 -15.26 -11.53
C VAL A 95 4.89 -15.76 -11.90
N LYS A 96 4.93 -16.67 -12.85
CA LYS A 96 6.18 -17.24 -13.35
C LYS A 96 6.99 -16.16 -14.07
N GLY A 97 8.28 -16.09 -13.77
CA GLY A 97 9.18 -15.09 -14.36
C GLY A 97 9.20 -13.74 -13.65
N LEU A 98 8.35 -13.51 -12.65
CA LEU A 98 8.41 -12.33 -11.81
C LEU A 98 9.61 -12.41 -10.85
N LYS A 99 10.40 -11.35 -10.76
CA LYS A 99 11.58 -11.30 -9.87
C LYS A 99 11.23 -10.91 -8.45
N ASP A 100 10.42 -9.86 -8.31
CA ASP A 100 10.02 -9.29 -7.03
C ASP A 100 8.50 -9.21 -6.93
N ALA A 101 7.99 -9.22 -5.70
CA ALA A 101 6.56 -9.00 -5.47
C ALA A 101 6.11 -7.66 -6.02
N LEU A 102 4.90 -7.62 -6.56
CA LEU A 102 4.33 -6.44 -7.20
C LEU A 102 2.87 -6.31 -6.82
N GLY A 103 2.47 -5.11 -6.41
CA GLY A 103 1.13 -4.83 -5.95
C GLY A 103 0.36 -3.86 -6.84
N ALA A 104 -0.96 -3.90 -6.70
CA ALA A 104 -1.87 -2.89 -7.21
C ALA A 104 -2.95 -2.63 -6.16
N LEU A 105 -3.37 -1.37 -6.04
CA LEU A 105 -4.43 -0.97 -5.14
C LEU A 105 -5.60 -0.44 -5.96
N VAL A 106 -6.77 -1.01 -5.73
CA VAL A 106 -7.99 -0.64 -6.45
C VAL A 106 -9.05 -0.19 -5.45
N ARG A 107 -9.53 1.03 -5.62
CA ARG A 107 -10.74 1.50 -4.93
C ARG A 107 -11.90 1.51 -5.91
N MET A 108 -12.96 0.79 -5.55
CA MET A 108 -14.16 0.66 -6.36
C MET A 108 -15.01 1.92 -6.25
N LYS A 109 -15.66 2.32 -7.34
CA LYS A 109 -16.69 3.37 -7.28
C LYS A 109 -17.91 2.88 -6.52
N GLN A 110 -18.34 1.66 -6.78
CA GLN A 110 -19.38 0.95 -6.03
C GLN A 110 -18.81 -0.36 -5.49
N PRO A 111 -19.01 -0.68 -4.21
CA PRO A 111 -18.60 -1.97 -3.68
C PRO A 111 -19.25 -3.13 -4.43
N ILE A 112 -18.52 -4.23 -4.58
CA ILE A 112 -18.99 -5.43 -5.29
C ILE A 112 -18.98 -6.66 -4.40
N GLN A 113 -19.78 -7.64 -4.76
CA GLN A 113 -19.76 -8.94 -4.09
C GLN A 113 -18.44 -9.66 -4.37
N PHE A 114 -17.82 -10.15 -3.30
CA PHE A 114 -16.53 -10.82 -3.35
C PHE A 114 -16.54 -12.16 -2.63
N ASP A 115 -17.72 -12.64 -2.21
CA ASP A 115 -17.89 -13.82 -1.39
C ASP A 115 -17.08 -13.78 -0.09
N ALA A 116 -16.96 -12.57 0.48
CA ALA A 116 -16.24 -12.35 1.72
C ALA A 116 -16.89 -13.10 2.90
N PRO A 117 -16.10 -13.49 3.92
CA PRO A 117 -16.60 -14.27 5.06
C PRO A 117 -17.76 -13.62 5.82
N ASP A 118 -17.81 -12.29 5.86
CA ASP A 118 -18.86 -11.51 6.53
C ASP A 118 -20.05 -11.19 5.62
N GLY A 119 -20.03 -11.64 4.36
CA GLY A 119 -21.08 -11.36 3.38
C GLY A 119 -21.13 -9.91 2.89
N GLN A 120 -20.25 -9.04 3.35
CA GLN A 120 -20.24 -7.62 2.96
C GLN A 120 -19.59 -7.41 1.60
N PRO A 121 -20.10 -6.44 0.81
CA PRO A 121 -19.44 -6.07 -0.44
C PRO A 121 -18.08 -5.43 -0.21
N VAL A 122 -17.20 -5.54 -1.20
CA VAL A 122 -15.82 -5.07 -1.15
C VAL A 122 -15.66 -3.80 -1.97
N GLY A 123 -15.10 -2.78 -1.35
CA GLY A 123 -14.84 -1.47 -1.97
C GLY A 123 -13.35 -1.16 -2.14
N LEU A 124 -12.47 -1.86 -1.45
CA LEU A 124 -11.03 -1.67 -1.51
C LEU A 124 -10.33 -3.03 -1.71
N ILE A 125 -9.49 -3.08 -2.73
CA ILE A 125 -8.85 -4.33 -3.17
C ILE A 125 -7.35 -4.08 -3.30
N PHE A 126 -6.55 -4.84 -2.57
CA PHE A 126 -5.11 -4.89 -2.77
C PHE A 126 -4.74 -6.18 -3.49
N VAL A 127 -4.21 -6.06 -4.70
CA VAL A 127 -3.77 -7.20 -5.51
C VAL A 127 -2.28 -7.40 -5.32
N LEU A 128 -1.88 -8.63 -5.01
CA LEU A 128 -0.48 -8.99 -4.80
C LEU A 128 -0.07 -10.10 -5.77
N LEU A 129 0.92 -9.79 -6.60
CA LEU A 129 1.62 -10.79 -7.42
C LEU A 129 2.95 -11.12 -6.78
N VAL A 130 3.25 -12.40 -6.64
CA VAL A 130 4.50 -12.88 -6.04
C VAL A 130 5.24 -13.78 -7.02
N PRO A 131 6.59 -13.83 -6.94
CA PRO A 131 7.37 -14.78 -7.71
C PRO A 131 6.96 -16.23 -7.39
N ASP A 132 7.12 -17.10 -8.37
CA ASP A 132 6.75 -18.51 -8.26
C ASP A 132 7.44 -19.24 -7.09
N ARG A 133 8.65 -18.78 -6.72
CA ARG A 133 9.47 -19.35 -5.64
C ARG A 133 9.44 -18.55 -4.34
N ALA A 134 8.66 -17.52 -4.23
CA ALA A 134 8.57 -16.72 -3.00
C ALA A 134 7.77 -17.47 -1.93
N THR A 135 8.36 -17.72 -0.77
CA THR A 135 7.71 -18.41 0.34
C THR A 135 7.49 -17.49 1.54
N ASP A 136 8.55 -16.97 2.13
CA ASP A 136 8.47 -16.24 3.40
C ASP A 136 8.13 -14.76 3.23
N VAL A 137 8.65 -14.12 2.19
CA VAL A 137 8.45 -12.69 1.97
C VAL A 137 6.98 -12.36 1.69
N HIS A 138 6.28 -13.19 0.90
CA HIS A 138 4.87 -12.92 0.62
C HIS A 138 3.97 -13.12 1.84
N LEU A 139 4.32 -14.03 2.76
CA LEU A 139 3.60 -14.18 4.03
C LEU A 139 3.75 -12.94 4.90
N GLN A 140 4.94 -12.34 4.94
CA GLN A 140 5.18 -11.09 5.67
C GLN A 140 4.35 -9.94 5.07
N ILE A 141 4.30 -9.84 3.75
CA ILE A 141 3.50 -8.81 3.05
C ILE A 141 2.01 -8.99 3.37
N LEU A 142 1.49 -10.20 3.27
CA LEU A 142 0.08 -10.48 3.57
C LEU A 142 -0.24 -10.19 5.04
N SER A 143 0.66 -10.52 5.96
CA SER A 143 0.51 -10.22 7.38
C SER A 143 0.46 -8.71 7.65
N GLU A 144 1.34 -7.95 7.03
CA GLU A 144 1.35 -6.48 7.16
C GLU A 144 0.07 -5.86 6.60
N LEU A 145 -0.38 -6.32 5.43
CA LEU A 145 -1.65 -5.88 4.85
C LEU A 145 -2.84 -6.21 5.76
N ALA A 146 -2.87 -7.40 6.34
CA ALA A 146 -3.94 -7.79 7.26
C ALA A 146 -3.97 -6.90 8.51
N GLN A 147 -2.81 -6.58 9.10
CA GLN A 147 -2.71 -5.65 10.21
C GLN A 147 -3.18 -4.25 9.84
N MET A 148 -2.71 -3.74 8.72
CA MET A 148 -3.07 -2.44 8.18
C MET A 148 -4.58 -2.30 8.00
N PHE A 149 -5.21 -3.28 7.38
CA PHE A 149 -6.65 -3.26 7.10
C PHE A 149 -7.52 -3.66 8.29
N SER A 150 -6.94 -4.09 9.40
CA SER A 150 -7.69 -4.31 10.65
C SER A 150 -8.05 -3.01 11.37
N ASP A 151 -7.33 -1.94 11.08
CA ASP A 151 -7.56 -0.61 11.68
C ASP A 151 -8.75 0.09 11.01
N LYS A 152 -9.84 0.25 11.75
CA LYS A 152 -11.07 0.88 11.26
C LYS A 152 -10.86 2.34 10.85
N ALA A 153 -10.12 3.11 11.64
CA ALA A 153 -9.83 4.51 11.34
C ALA A 153 -9.00 4.63 10.07
N PHE A 154 -8.05 3.75 9.89
CA PHE A 154 -7.22 3.70 8.69
C PHE A 154 -8.03 3.34 7.43
N ARG A 155 -8.90 2.34 7.50
CA ARG A 155 -9.82 2.01 6.39
C ARG A 155 -10.66 3.22 5.99
N GLY A 156 -11.18 3.96 6.97
CA GLY A 156 -11.95 5.19 6.72
C GLY A 156 -11.14 6.24 5.96
N ARG A 157 -9.88 6.43 6.31
CA ARG A 157 -8.98 7.36 5.61
C ARG A 157 -8.68 6.92 4.19
N LEU A 158 -8.48 5.62 3.95
CA LEU A 158 -8.27 5.09 2.61
C LEU A 158 -9.49 5.31 1.70
N LEU A 159 -10.68 5.09 2.23
CA LEU A 159 -11.92 5.32 1.49
C LEU A 159 -12.20 6.79 1.22
N ALA A 160 -11.72 7.69 2.08
CA ALA A 160 -11.93 9.13 1.98
C ALA A 160 -10.84 9.87 1.19
N ALA A 161 -9.73 9.22 0.86
CA ALA A 161 -8.61 9.86 0.15
C ALA A 161 -9.09 10.44 -1.20
N PRO A 162 -8.86 11.74 -1.47
CA PRO A 162 -9.43 12.41 -2.63
C PRO A 162 -8.70 12.14 -3.94
N SER A 163 -7.48 11.58 -3.88
CA SER A 163 -6.66 11.34 -5.05
C SER A 163 -5.80 10.07 -4.93
N ALA A 164 -5.34 9.56 -6.07
CA ALA A 164 -4.42 8.42 -6.10
C ALA A 164 -3.09 8.68 -5.36
N PRO A 165 -2.44 9.85 -5.51
CA PRO A 165 -1.24 10.14 -4.72
C PRO A 165 -1.47 10.11 -3.20
N GLU A 166 -2.58 10.64 -2.72
CA GLU A 166 -2.89 10.63 -1.29
C GLU A 166 -3.21 9.23 -0.77
N LEU A 167 -3.96 8.45 -1.55
CA LEU A 167 -4.24 7.04 -1.22
C LEU A 167 -2.94 6.22 -1.17
N HIS A 168 -2.08 6.40 -2.15
CA HIS A 168 -0.76 5.76 -2.20
C HIS A 168 0.09 6.13 -1.00
N GLN A 169 0.14 7.41 -0.64
CA GLN A 169 0.90 7.91 0.50
C GLN A 169 0.42 7.29 1.82
N LEU A 170 -0.88 7.21 2.04
CA LEU A 170 -1.45 6.60 3.22
C LEU A 170 -1.00 5.15 3.39
N ILE A 171 -1.07 4.36 2.32
CA ILE A 171 -0.77 2.93 2.40
C ILE A 171 0.74 2.65 2.50
N THR A 172 1.58 3.43 1.83
CA THR A 172 3.04 3.24 1.82
C THR A 172 3.74 3.79 3.07
N GLN A 173 3.08 4.68 3.80
CA GLN A 173 3.60 5.27 5.04
C GLN A 173 2.94 4.71 6.30
N TRP A 174 2.00 3.78 6.15
CA TRP A 174 1.37 3.17 7.31
C TRP A 174 2.40 2.47 8.19
N GLN A 175 2.22 2.60 9.50
CA GLN A 175 3.03 1.91 10.50
C GLN A 175 2.13 1.25 11.55
N PRO A 176 2.51 0.08 12.07
CA PRO A 176 1.78 -0.52 13.17
C PRO A 176 1.82 0.39 14.38
N HIS A 177 0.66 0.57 15.04
CA HIS A 177 0.62 1.25 16.32
C HIS A 177 1.41 0.43 17.34
N ALA A 178 2.37 1.07 18.03
CA ALA A 178 3.06 0.43 19.14
C ALA A 178 2.01 0.05 20.19
N SER A 179 1.87 -1.25 20.48
CA SER A 179 1.05 -1.76 21.56
C SER A 179 1.67 -1.25 22.87
N GLY A 180 1.11 -0.19 23.47
CA GLY A 180 1.67 0.30 24.74
C GLY A 180 1.36 1.71 25.17
N GLN A 181 0.40 2.39 24.58
CA GLN A 181 -0.13 3.60 25.21
C GLN A 181 -1.53 3.34 25.73
N HIS A 182 -1.60 2.64 26.85
CA HIS A 182 -2.68 2.81 27.79
C HIS A 182 -2.49 4.20 28.39
N SER A 183 -3.25 5.16 27.94
CA SER A 183 -3.42 6.40 28.70
C SER A 183 -4.08 6.02 30.02
N PRO A 184 -3.51 6.39 31.17
CA PRO A 184 -4.22 6.19 32.41
C PRO A 184 -5.45 7.09 32.39
N VAL A 185 -6.60 6.48 32.45
CA VAL A 185 -7.84 7.16 32.74
C VAL A 185 -7.75 7.60 34.22
N ILE A 186 -7.70 8.89 34.42
CA ILE A 186 -7.94 9.50 35.72
C ILE A 186 -9.43 9.76 35.85
#